data_0bf8d2184e28b9de071502b6fed316d9
#
_entry.id   0bf8d2184e28b9de071502b6fed316d9
#
_cell.length_a   1.000
_cell.length_b   1.000
_cell.length_c   1.000
_cell.angle_alpha   90.00
_cell.angle_beta   90.00
_cell.angle_gamma   90.00
#
_symmetry.space_group_name_H-M   'P 1'
#
loop_
_entity.id
_entity.type
_entity.pdbx_description
1 polymer ?
#
loop_
_entity_poly.entity_id
_entity_poly.type
_entity_poly.pdbx_seq_one_letter_code
_entity_poly.pdbx_strand_id
1 'polypeptide(L)'
;MENDYKVADINLAEFGRREISLAENEMPALMALREKYRSEQPLAGAKIMGCIHMTIQTAVLMETLIDLGAELRWSSCNIFSTQDHAAAAMAARGVPVFAWKGETEEEFEWCIEQTICKDGKPWDANMILDDGSDLTAMVHEKFPEMLETIHGVSEETTTGVHRLKEMLEKGELKVPAINVNDSVTKAKNDNKYGCRHSLNDALKRGTDMLLSGKKGLVIGYGDVGKGSAASLAQEGMIVSVVESDPICAMQACMDGFSVVSCYKDGVVTRNAADINMQVMGDTDLVVTTTGNVNVCDSAMLSTLKNTAVVCNIGHFDNEIDTAFMLSLIHI
;
A
#
# COMPACT_ATOMS: atom_id res chain seq x y z
N MET A 1 17.61 -29.74 -5.49
CA MET A 1 16.94 -28.91 -4.48
C MET A 1 16.24 -27.82 -5.27
N GLU A 2 14.95 -27.75 -5.17
CA GLU A 2 14.20 -26.63 -5.72
C GLU A 2 14.66 -25.35 -4.99
N ASN A 3 14.83 -24.27 -5.70
CA ASN A 3 15.26 -23.00 -5.08
C ASN A 3 14.16 -22.52 -4.12
N ASP A 4 14.53 -22.13 -2.89
CA ASP A 4 13.57 -21.60 -1.91
C ASP A 4 13.25 -20.11 -2.21
N TYR A 5 12.86 -19.84 -3.47
CA TYR A 5 12.36 -18.54 -3.95
C TYR A 5 11.63 -18.69 -5.29
N LYS A 6 10.75 -17.74 -5.60
CA LYS A 6 10.18 -17.58 -6.95
C LYS A 6 10.07 -16.08 -7.28
N VAL A 7 10.78 -15.68 -8.34
CA VAL A 7 10.83 -14.30 -8.86
C VAL A 7 10.66 -14.33 -10.38
N ALA A 8 10.33 -13.22 -11.01
CA ALA A 8 10.11 -13.14 -12.46
C ALA A 8 11.34 -13.56 -13.27
N ASP A 9 12.50 -12.98 -12.99
CA ASP A 9 13.76 -13.24 -13.66
C ASP A 9 14.95 -13.00 -12.73
N ILE A 10 15.64 -14.06 -12.33
CA ILE A 10 16.82 -13.98 -11.45
C ILE A 10 18.00 -13.23 -12.09
N ASN A 11 18.06 -13.14 -13.42
CA ASN A 11 19.13 -12.41 -14.11
C ASN A 11 19.08 -10.89 -13.89
N LEU A 12 17.97 -10.35 -13.35
CA LEU A 12 17.84 -8.96 -12.96
C LEU A 12 18.59 -8.62 -11.66
N ALA A 13 19.17 -9.59 -10.97
CA ALA A 13 19.77 -9.42 -9.64
C ALA A 13 20.89 -8.36 -9.60
N GLU A 14 21.77 -8.30 -10.61
CA GLU A 14 22.83 -7.31 -10.66
C GLU A 14 22.29 -5.89 -10.84
N PHE A 15 21.27 -5.71 -11.70
CA PHE A 15 20.57 -4.44 -11.84
C PHE A 15 19.88 -4.05 -10.53
N GLY A 16 19.16 -4.98 -9.91
CA GLY A 16 18.52 -4.78 -8.60
C GLY A 16 19.49 -4.36 -7.51
N ARG A 17 20.69 -4.97 -7.45
CA ARG A 17 21.70 -4.58 -6.46
C ARG A 17 22.16 -3.11 -6.63
N ARG A 18 22.31 -2.65 -7.86
CA ARG A 18 22.65 -1.26 -8.15
C ARG A 18 21.54 -0.30 -7.71
N GLU A 19 20.29 -0.63 -8.03
CA GLU A 19 19.14 0.18 -7.64
C GLU A 19 18.95 0.20 -6.10
N ILE A 20 19.13 -0.92 -5.41
CA ILE A 20 19.11 -0.99 -3.93
C ILE A 20 20.21 -0.08 -3.34
N SER A 21 21.40 -0.01 -3.95
CA SER A 21 22.47 0.88 -3.48
C SER A 21 22.10 2.36 -3.63
N LEU A 22 21.27 2.73 -4.62
CA LEU A 22 20.71 4.09 -4.70
C LEU A 22 19.72 4.34 -3.57
N ALA A 23 18.84 3.38 -3.30
CA ALA A 23 17.86 3.47 -2.21
C ALA A 23 18.54 3.61 -0.82
N GLU A 24 19.65 2.94 -0.58
CA GLU A 24 20.44 3.09 0.65
C GLU A 24 20.84 4.55 0.91
N ASN A 25 21.18 5.31 -0.13
CA ASN A 25 21.54 6.72 0.01
C ASN A 25 20.34 7.62 0.34
N GLU A 26 19.12 7.19 -0.02
CA GLU A 26 17.89 7.92 0.27
C GLU A 26 17.27 7.55 1.62
N MET A 27 17.81 6.53 2.30
CA MET A 27 17.30 6.01 3.58
C MET A 27 18.33 6.17 4.73
N PRO A 28 18.84 7.39 4.99
CA PRO A 28 19.95 7.60 5.92
C PRO A 28 19.63 7.19 7.37
N ALA A 29 18.37 7.32 7.80
CA ALA A 29 17.96 6.91 9.14
C ALA A 29 18.05 5.39 9.32
N LEU A 30 17.59 4.61 8.33
CA LEU A 30 17.67 3.16 8.36
C LEU A 30 19.12 2.68 8.28
N MET A 31 19.95 3.32 7.44
CA MET A 31 21.37 3.02 7.35
C MET A 31 22.12 3.34 8.65
N ALA A 32 21.77 4.42 9.34
CA ALA A 32 22.33 4.75 10.66
C ALA A 32 21.93 3.71 11.74
N LEU A 33 20.68 3.19 11.70
CA LEU A 33 20.25 2.11 12.59
C LEU A 33 21.03 0.82 12.31
N ARG A 34 21.19 0.47 11.03
CA ARG A 34 21.99 -0.70 10.61
C ARG A 34 23.42 -0.60 11.13
N GLU A 35 24.08 0.53 10.96
CA GLU A 35 25.45 0.75 11.45
C GLU A 35 25.53 0.67 12.98
N LYS A 36 24.61 1.33 13.67
CA LYS A 36 24.60 1.41 15.14
C LYS A 36 24.44 0.04 15.80
N TYR A 37 23.53 -0.79 15.28
CA TYR A 37 23.10 -2.02 15.96
C TYR A 37 23.67 -3.31 15.34
N ARG A 38 24.41 -3.23 14.23
CA ARG A 38 24.97 -4.41 13.55
C ARG A 38 25.79 -5.29 14.49
N SER A 39 26.62 -4.70 15.36
CA SER A 39 27.45 -5.46 16.30
C SER A 39 26.68 -6.05 17.47
N GLU A 40 25.54 -5.48 17.84
CA GLU A 40 24.71 -5.92 18.96
C GLU A 40 23.80 -7.08 18.60
N GLN A 41 23.50 -7.25 17.28
CA GLN A 41 22.58 -8.27 16.76
C GLN A 41 21.25 -8.36 17.53
N PRO A 42 20.50 -7.24 17.69
CA PRO A 42 19.31 -7.22 18.55
C PRO A 42 18.18 -8.11 18.05
N LEU A 43 18.23 -8.55 16.77
CA LEU A 43 17.26 -9.46 16.16
C LEU A 43 17.80 -10.90 16.05
N ALA A 44 18.88 -11.24 16.79
CA ALA A 44 19.35 -12.62 16.81
C ALA A 44 18.25 -13.57 17.31
N GLY A 45 17.89 -14.57 16.50
CA GLY A 45 16.80 -15.50 16.76
C GLY A 45 15.41 -15.01 16.32
N ALA A 46 15.29 -13.79 15.79
CA ALA A 46 14.06 -13.37 15.13
C ALA A 46 13.91 -14.06 13.77
N LYS A 47 12.76 -14.71 13.56
CA LYS A 47 12.35 -15.36 12.33
C LYS A 47 11.10 -14.65 11.82
N ILE A 48 11.28 -13.79 10.82
CA ILE A 48 10.28 -12.82 10.37
C ILE A 48 9.67 -13.27 9.05
N MET A 49 8.37 -13.48 9.03
CA MET A 49 7.57 -13.53 7.81
C MET A 49 7.19 -12.10 7.43
N GLY A 50 7.56 -11.66 6.22
CA GLY A 50 7.25 -10.33 5.73
C GLY A 50 6.31 -10.37 4.52
N CYS A 51 5.30 -9.52 4.52
CA CYS A 51 4.41 -9.28 3.40
C CYS A 51 4.25 -7.78 3.21
N ILE A 52 5.21 -7.17 2.51
CA ILE A 52 5.26 -5.74 2.18
C ILE A 52 5.74 -5.59 0.74
N HIS A 53 5.32 -4.52 0.06
CA HIS A 53 5.70 -4.20 -1.32
C HIS A 53 7.17 -4.52 -1.61
N MET A 54 7.44 -5.44 -2.53
CA MET A 54 8.80 -5.89 -2.81
C MET A 54 9.54 -4.89 -3.72
N THR A 55 9.91 -3.75 -3.14
CA THR A 55 10.62 -2.66 -3.80
C THR A 55 12.10 -2.60 -3.40
N ILE A 56 12.87 -1.71 -4.06
CA ILE A 56 14.27 -1.48 -3.68
C ILE A 56 14.39 -0.94 -2.24
N GLN A 57 13.43 -0.13 -1.78
CA GLN A 57 13.40 0.38 -0.40
C GLN A 57 13.13 -0.75 0.60
N THR A 58 12.19 -1.63 0.28
CA THR A 58 11.92 -2.83 1.10
C THR A 58 13.14 -3.75 1.15
N ALA A 59 13.88 -3.88 0.05
CA ALA A 59 15.13 -4.64 0.05
C ALA A 59 16.16 -4.06 1.03
N VAL A 60 16.27 -2.72 1.14
CA VAL A 60 17.13 -2.06 2.16
C VAL A 60 16.65 -2.41 3.57
N LEU A 61 15.33 -2.43 3.82
CA LEU A 61 14.77 -2.87 5.10
C LEU A 61 15.13 -4.33 5.38
N MET A 62 14.89 -5.24 4.44
CA MET A 62 15.21 -6.67 4.57
C MET A 62 16.69 -6.89 4.90
N GLU A 63 17.59 -6.22 4.17
CA GLU A 63 19.03 -6.28 4.44
C GLU A 63 19.39 -5.73 5.83
N THR A 64 18.68 -4.70 6.28
CA THR A 64 18.88 -4.16 7.63
C THR A 64 18.46 -5.19 8.69
N LEU A 65 17.30 -5.82 8.54
CA LEU A 65 16.83 -6.86 9.46
C LEU A 65 17.81 -8.04 9.53
N ILE A 66 18.33 -8.47 8.38
CA ILE A 66 19.35 -9.54 8.30
C ILE A 66 20.65 -9.10 8.98
N ASP A 67 21.13 -7.89 8.70
CA ASP A 67 22.35 -7.35 9.32
C ASP A 67 22.24 -7.19 10.84
N LEU A 68 21.00 -7.09 11.34
CA LEU A 68 20.69 -7.06 12.79
C LEU A 68 20.43 -8.46 13.38
N GLY A 69 20.53 -9.52 12.58
CA GLY A 69 20.49 -10.92 13.04
C GLY A 69 19.22 -11.70 12.72
N ALA A 70 18.24 -11.14 12.01
CA ALA A 70 17.01 -11.83 11.68
C ALA A 70 17.16 -12.82 10.51
N GLU A 71 16.37 -13.88 10.53
CA GLU A 71 16.05 -14.73 9.38
C GLU A 71 14.74 -14.26 8.74
N LEU A 72 14.67 -14.24 7.42
CA LEU A 72 13.50 -13.71 6.69
C LEU A 72 12.94 -14.70 5.68
N ARG A 73 11.61 -14.64 5.47
CA ARG A 73 10.89 -15.11 4.29
C ARG A 73 9.94 -14.00 3.85
N TRP A 74 9.75 -13.78 2.54
CA TRP A 74 9.11 -12.55 2.08
C TRP A 74 8.21 -12.74 0.86
N SER A 75 7.04 -12.08 0.87
CA SER A 75 6.17 -11.87 -0.29
C SER A 75 5.81 -10.40 -0.45
N SER A 76 5.23 -10.03 -1.58
CA SER A 76 4.64 -8.70 -1.74
C SER A 76 3.21 -8.67 -1.19
N CYS A 77 2.75 -7.50 -0.78
CA CYS A 77 1.38 -7.26 -0.31
C CYS A 77 0.45 -6.74 -1.42
N ASN A 78 0.91 -6.69 -2.67
CA ASN A 78 0.12 -6.21 -3.80
C ASN A 78 0.64 -6.80 -5.11
N ILE A 79 -0.27 -7.25 -5.98
CA ILE A 79 0.02 -7.94 -7.24
C ILE A 79 0.77 -7.09 -8.28
N PHE A 80 0.78 -5.75 -8.17
CA PHE A 80 1.39 -4.84 -9.16
C PHE A 80 2.63 -4.11 -8.65
N SER A 81 2.88 -4.08 -7.33
CA SER A 81 3.88 -3.19 -6.74
C SER A 81 5.31 -3.73 -6.76
N THR A 82 5.49 -5.03 -7.00
CA THR A 82 6.83 -5.64 -7.02
C THR A 82 7.71 -5.00 -8.09
N GLN A 83 8.94 -4.67 -7.70
CA GLN A 83 10.03 -4.38 -8.62
C GLN A 83 10.84 -5.65 -8.82
N ASP A 84 10.70 -6.30 -9.97
CA ASP A 84 11.26 -7.63 -10.25
C ASP A 84 12.77 -7.72 -10.02
N HIS A 85 13.49 -6.65 -10.31
CA HIS A 85 14.93 -6.56 -10.06
C HIS A 85 15.28 -6.51 -8.58
N ALA A 86 14.42 -5.92 -7.73
CA ALA A 86 14.61 -5.92 -6.27
C ALA A 86 14.38 -7.33 -5.70
N ALA A 87 13.31 -8.01 -6.14
CA ALA A 87 13.04 -9.39 -5.77
C ALA A 87 14.18 -10.32 -6.19
N ALA A 88 14.68 -10.18 -7.42
CA ALA A 88 15.80 -10.95 -7.94
C ALA A 88 17.09 -10.74 -7.14
N ALA A 89 17.40 -9.49 -6.75
CA ALA A 89 18.59 -9.18 -5.95
C ALA A 89 18.55 -9.85 -4.58
N MET A 90 17.40 -9.84 -3.90
CA MET A 90 17.24 -10.49 -2.60
C MET A 90 17.27 -12.02 -2.73
N ALA A 91 16.63 -12.59 -3.74
CA ALA A 91 16.69 -14.01 -4.02
C ALA A 91 18.13 -14.50 -4.32
N ALA A 92 18.89 -13.75 -5.13
CA ALA A 92 20.30 -14.04 -5.41
C ALA A 92 21.20 -13.96 -4.19
N ARG A 93 20.82 -13.15 -3.18
CA ARG A 93 21.49 -13.10 -1.87
C ARG A 93 21.15 -14.30 -0.97
N GLY A 94 20.22 -15.15 -1.40
CA GLY A 94 19.79 -16.34 -0.66
C GLY A 94 18.63 -16.09 0.31
N VAL A 95 17.92 -14.99 0.16
CA VAL A 95 16.70 -14.72 0.93
C VAL A 95 15.53 -15.39 0.21
N PRO A 96 14.69 -16.18 0.91
CA PRO A 96 13.46 -16.71 0.34
C PRO A 96 12.49 -15.58 0.01
N VAL A 97 12.33 -15.28 -1.29
CA VAL A 97 11.43 -14.25 -1.80
C VAL A 97 10.48 -14.86 -2.82
N PHE A 98 9.19 -14.62 -2.63
CA PHE A 98 8.11 -15.09 -3.50
C PHE A 98 7.33 -13.85 -3.94
N ALA A 99 7.74 -13.21 -5.04
CA ALA A 99 7.11 -12.01 -5.56
C ALA A 99 7.52 -11.71 -7.00
N TRP A 100 6.56 -11.27 -7.83
CA TRP A 100 6.80 -10.69 -9.16
C TRP A 100 5.68 -9.70 -9.52
N LYS A 101 5.93 -8.83 -10.46
CA LYS A 101 4.93 -7.87 -10.91
C LYS A 101 3.91 -8.54 -11.82
N GLY A 102 2.63 -8.35 -11.53
CA GLY A 102 1.53 -8.88 -12.33
C GLY A 102 1.13 -10.31 -11.95
N GLU A 103 1.25 -10.65 -10.67
CA GLU A 103 0.66 -11.87 -10.10
C GLU A 103 -0.85 -11.92 -10.35
N THR A 104 -1.41 -13.11 -10.53
CA THR A 104 -2.85 -13.33 -10.39
C THR A 104 -3.21 -13.40 -8.89
N GLU A 105 -4.50 -13.34 -8.56
CA GLU A 105 -4.96 -13.49 -7.18
C GLU A 105 -4.52 -14.84 -6.57
N GLU A 106 -4.59 -15.92 -7.35
CA GLU A 106 -4.16 -17.25 -6.92
C GLU A 106 -2.64 -17.31 -6.71
N GLU A 107 -1.87 -16.64 -7.57
CA GLU A 107 -0.42 -16.56 -7.43
C GLU A 107 -0.02 -15.73 -6.21
N PHE A 108 -0.73 -14.65 -5.94
CA PHE A 108 -0.55 -13.81 -4.76
C PHE A 108 -0.78 -14.60 -3.46
N GLU A 109 -1.93 -15.31 -3.36
CA GLU A 109 -2.20 -16.19 -2.22
C GLU A 109 -1.12 -17.27 -2.06
N TRP A 110 -0.69 -17.86 -3.16
CA TRP A 110 0.37 -18.86 -3.16
C TRP A 110 1.71 -18.27 -2.66
N CYS A 111 2.07 -17.04 -3.05
CA CYS A 111 3.28 -16.37 -2.60
C CYS A 111 3.27 -16.16 -1.07
N ILE A 112 2.13 -15.74 -0.51
CA ILE A 112 1.95 -15.59 0.94
C ILE A 112 2.09 -16.97 1.62
N GLU A 113 1.47 -18.01 1.07
CA GLU A 113 1.58 -19.36 1.62
C GLU A 113 3.03 -19.88 1.60
N GLN A 114 3.81 -19.61 0.53
CA GLN A 114 5.23 -19.96 0.48
C GLN A 114 6.06 -19.15 1.50
N THR A 115 5.64 -17.95 1.84
CA THR A 115 6.28 -17.17 2.92
C THR A 115 6.04 -17.78 4.28
N ILE A 116 4.84 -18.34 4.51
CA ILE A 116 4.47 -19.04 5.75
C ILE A 116 5.14 -20.43 5.83
N CYS A 117 5.26 -21.12 4.69
CA CYS A 117 5.70 -22.52 4.64
C CYS A 117 7.15 -22.65 4.13
N LYS A 118 7.86 -23.64 4.67
CA LYS A 118 9.14 -24.11 4.17
C LYS A 118 9.07 -25.64 3.98
N ASP A 119 9.46 -26.13 2.80
CA ASP A 119 9.39 -27.54 2.45
C ASP A 119 8.00 -28.16 2.70
N GLY A 120 6.93 -27.41 2.41
CA GLY A 120 5.54 -27.83 2.57
C GLY A 120 5.04 -27.92 4.01
N LYS A 121 5.73 -27.31 4.97
CA LYS A 121 5.36 -27.26 6.39
C LYS A 121 5.43 -25.81 6.91
N PRO A 122 4.62 -25.44 7.90
CA PRO A 122 4.75 -24.17 8.57
C PRO A 122 6.20 -23.93 9.00
N TRP A 123 6.73 -22.77 8.63
CA TRP A 123 8.06 -22.36 9.09
C TRP A 123 7.98 -21.95 10.56
N ASP A 124 9.02 -22.18 11.33
CA ASP A 124 9.09 -21.85 12.75
C ASP A 124 9.30 -20.33 12.99
N ALA A 125 8.53 -19.50 12.27
CA ALA A 125 8.54 -18.06 12.42
C ALA A 125 8.00 -17.64 13.79
N ASN A 126 8.52 -16.51 14.29
CA ASN A 126 8.10 -15.93 15.56
C ASN A 126 7.69 -14.46 15.49
N MET A 127 7.74 -13.83 14.31
CA MET A 127 7.32 -12.46 14.09
C MET A 127 6.69 -12.30 12.72
N ILE A 128 5.72 -11.40 12.61
CA ILE A 128 5.08 -10.99 11.36
C ILE A 128 5.33 -9.50 11.14
N LEU A 129 5.69 -9.14 9.90
CA LEU A 129 5.76 -7.78 9.40
C LEU A 129 4.84 -7.68 8.18
N ASP A 130 3.72 -6.98 8.30
CA ASP A 130 2.62 -7.01 7.35
C ASP A 130 2.22 -5.62 6.86
N ASP A 131 1.62 -5.58 5.69
CA ASP A 131 1.12 -4.38 5.03
C ASP A 131 -0.23 -4.69 4.36
N GLY A 132 -1.32 -4.49 5.09
CA GLY A 132 -2.68 -4.83 4.70
C GLY A 132 -3.26 -6.04 5.43
N SER A 133 -2.47 -6.71 6.25
CA SER A 133 -2.86 -7.85 7.10
C SER A 133 -3.29 -9.12 6.36
N ASP A 134 -2.87 -9.33 5.09
CA ASP A 134 -3.20 -10.54 4.35
C ASP A 134 -2.43 -11.75 4.87
N LEU A 135 -1.13 -11.60 5.14
CA LEU A 135 -0.33 -12.64 5.76
C LEU A 135 -0.84 -12.98 7.16
N THR A 136 -1.16 -11.97 7.96
CA THR A 136 -1.70 -12.13 9.31
C THR A 136 -3.03 -12.89 9.30
N ALA A 137 -3.94 -12.53 8.39
CA ALA A 137 -5.22 -13.22 8.24
C ALA A 137 -5.02 -14.68 7.81
N MET A 138 -4.16 -14.93 6.83
CA MET A 138 -3.88 -16.30 6.35
C MET A 138 -3.31 -17.17 7.48
N VAL A 139 -2.42 -16.64 8.33
CA VAL A 139 -1.90 -17.37 9.49
C VAL A 139 -3.02 -17.71 10.47
N HIS A 140 -3.93 -16.77 10.78
CA HIS A 140 -5.05 -17.03 11.68
C HIS A 140 -6.04 -18.06 11.13
N GLU A 141 -6.28 -18.05 9.82
CA GLU A 141 -7.26 -18.91 9.15
C GLU A 141 -6.73 -20.31 8.83
N LYS A 142 -5.51 -20.38 8.23
CA LYS A 142 -4.97 -21.63 7.68
C LYS A 142 -3.89 -22.28 8.57
N PHE A 143 -3.21 -21.50 9.43
CA PHE A 143 -2.07 -21.99 10.23
C PHE A 143 -2.16 -21.57 11.72
N PRO A 144 -3.32 -21.76 12.39
CA PRO A 144 -3.54 -21.24 13.74
C PRO A 144 -2.55 -21.80 14.79
N GLU A 145 -1.94 -22.95 14.55
CA GLU A 145 -0.91 -23.52 15.42
C GLU A 145 0.34 -22.65 15.53
N MET A 146 0.66 -21.84 14.51
CA MET A 146 1.80 -20.93 14.55
C MET A 146 1.61 -19.77 15.53
N LEU A 147 0.35 -19.42 15.86
CA LEU A 147 0.04 -18.31 16.76
C LEU A 147 0.57 -18.52 18.18
N GLU A 148 0.88 -19.77 18.56
CA GLU A 148 1.50 -20.08 19.86
C GLU A 148 2.96 -19.60 19.95
N THR A 149 3.65 -19.49 18.81
CA THR A 149 5.07 -19.09 18.73
C THR A 149 5.28 -17.67 18.24
N ILE A 150 4.30 -17.08 17.59
CA ILE A 150 4.37 -15.70 17.07
C ILE A 150 4.24 -14.70 18.22
N HIS A 151 5.28 -13.91 18.42
CA HIS A 151 5.33 -12.89 19.48
C HIS A 151 4.45 -11.68 19.16
N GLY A 152 4.21 -11.39 17.90
CA GLY A 152 3.34 -10.30 17.46
C GLY A 152 3.48 -9.94 15.98
N VAL A 153 2.63 -9.01 15.59
CA VAL A 153 2.54 -8.44 14.25
C VAL A 153 2.94 -6.97 14.31
N SER A 154 3.69 -6.48 13.32
CA SER A 154 3.87 -5.07 13.03
C SER A 154 3.13 -4.76 11.74
N GLU A 155 2.11 -3.89 11.82
CA GLU A 155 1.27 -3.52 10.68
C GLU A 155 1.64 -2.13 10.15
N GLU A 156 1.91 -2.06 8.86
CA GLU A 156 2.45 -0.87 8.18
C GLU A 156 1.35 0.12 7.78
N THR A 157 0.14 -0.34 7.41
CA THR A 157 -0.80 0.49 6.65
C THR A 157 -2.18 0.63 7.29
N THR A 158 -2.89 1.71 6.95
CA THR A 158 -4.23 2.03 7.47
C THR A 158 -5.23 0.90 7.25
N THR A 159 -5.24 0.28 6.07
CA THR A 159 -6.17 -0.80 5.71
C THR A 159 -5.95 -2.02 6.61
N GLY A 160 -4.70 -2.41 6.83
CA GLY A 160 -4.37 -3.52 7.71
C GLY A 160 -4.70 -3.22 9.18
N VAL A 161 -4.45 -1.98 9.64
CA VAL A 161 -4.85 -1.57 11.00
C VAL A 161 -6.37 -1.68 11.20
N HIS A 162 -7.17 -1.30 10.20
CA HIS A 162 -8.63 -1.46 10.28
C HIS A 162 -9.02 -2.94 10.39
N ARG A 163 -8.42 -3.79 9.56
CA ARG A 163 -8.67 -5.24 9.58
C ARG A 163 -8.29 -5.87 10.92
N LEU A 164 -7.13 -5.50 11.48
CA LEU A 164 -6.70 -5.97 12.81
C LEU A 164 -7.64 -5.50 13.93
N LYS A 165 -8.17 -4.27 13.86
CA LYS A 165 -9.19 -3.77 14.80
C LYS A 165 -10.49 -4.57 14.70
N GLU A 166 -10.98 -4.86 13.50
CA GLU A 166 -12.15 -5.71 13.30
C GLU A 166 -11.93 -7.13 13.87
N MET A 167 -10.77 -7.73 13.62
CA MET A 167 -10.40 -9.03 14.19
C MET A 167 -10.35 -8.98 15.73
N LEU A 168 -9.83 -7.89 16.28
CA LEU A 168 -9.80 -7.70 17.75
C LEU A 168 -11.21 -7.58 18.33
N GLU A 169 -12.09 -6.78 17.71
CA GLU A 169 -13.48 -6.61 18.15
C GLU A 169 -14.28 -7.91 18.10
N LYS A 170 -14.00 -8.76 17.10
CA LYS A 170 -14.59 -10.11 16.98
C LYS A 170 -13.95 -11.15 17.92
N GLY A 171 -12.84 -10.81 18.58
CA GLY A 171 -12.07 -11.75 19.42
C GLY A 171 -11.26 -12.78 18.61
N GLU A 172 -11.03 -12.52 17.35
CA GLU A 172 -10.30 -13.37 16.41
C GLU A 172 -8.79 -13.12 16.42
N LEU A 173 -8.34 -11.90 16.71
CA LEU A 173 -6.91 -11.57 16.83
C LEU A 173 -6.31 -12.23 18.06
N LYS A 174 -5.38 -13.16 17.85
CA LYS A 174 -4.80 -14.02 18.92
C LYS A 174 -3.39 -13.62 19.34
N VAL A 175 -2.77 -12.69 18.64
CA VAL A 175 -1.41 -12.21 18.92
C VAL A 175 -1.39 -10.70 19.12
N PRO A 176 -0.43 -10.13 19.87
CA PRO A 176 -0.26 -8.69 19.93
C PRO A 176 -0.01 -8.10 18.55
N ALA A 177 -0.61 -6.94 18.26
CA ALA A 177 -0.39 -6.21 17.02
C ALA A 177 0.06 -4.78 17.32
N ILE A 178 1.12 -4.34 16.65
CA ILE A 178 1.67 -2.99 16.75
C ILE A 178 1.25 -2.22 15.50
N ASN A 179 0.47 -1.15 15.71
CA ASN A 179 0.10 -0.21 14.67
C ASN A 179 1.26 0.75 14.38
N VAL A 180 2.08 0.43 13.40
CA VAL A 180 3.18 1.29 12.94
C VAL A 180 2.66 2.45 12.09
N ASN A 181 1.56 2.22 11.35
CA ASN A 181 0.96 3.23 10.48
C ASN A 181 0.67 4.55 11.22
N ASP A 182 0.08 4.48 12.41
CA ASP A 182 -0.33 5.69 13.14
C ASP A 182 0.80 6.34 13.96
N SER A 183 2.02 5.82 13.87
CA SER A 183 3.17 6.51 14.44
C SER A 183 3.35 7.88 13.74
N VAL A 184 3.72 8.91 14.52
CA VAL A 184 3.90 10.28 13.99
C VAL A 184 4.94 10.30 12.86
N THR A 185 5.96 9.50 12.97
CA THR A 185 7.05 9.41 11.98
C THR A 185 6.65 8.66 10.71
N LYS A 186 5.55 7.88 10.72
CA LYS A 186 5.03 7.17 9.55
C LYS A 186 3.88 7.94 8.89
N ALA A 187 2.68 7.97 9.47
CA ALA A 187 1.50 8.52 8.80
C ALA A 187 1.62 10.00 8.42
N LYS A 188 2.21 10.82 9.29
CA LYS A 188 2.38 12.25 9.03
C LYS A 188 3.52 12.58 8.06
N ASN A 189 4.35 11.59 7.71
CA ASN A 189 5.42 11.72 6.73
C ASN A 189 5.15 10.88 5.49
N ASP A 190 5.17 9.56 5.58
CA ASP A 190 5.01 8.67 4.43
C ASP A 190 3.64 8.82 3.76
N ASN A 191 2.54 8.62 4.47
CA ASN A 191 1.21 8.67 3.88
C ASN A 191 0.92 10.05 3.24
N LYS A 192 1.41 11.13 3.84
CA LYS A 192 1.20 12.48 3.35
C LYS A 192 2.19 12.88 2.26
N TYR A 193 3.48 12.83 2.55
CA TYR A 193 4.50 13.38 1.65
C TYR A 193 4.98 12.36 0.61
N GLY A 194 4.97 11.07 0.92
CA GLY A 194 5.22 10.01 -0.05
C GLY A 194 4.18 10.02 -1.17
N CYS A 195 2.88 10.07 -0.81
CA CYS A 195 1.80 10.17 -1.79
C CYS A 195 1.79 11.52 -2.53
N ARG A 196 2.15 12.61 -1.84
CA ARG A 196 2.31 13.93 -2.48
C ARG A 196 3.36 13.90 -3.59
N HIS A 197 4.46 13.17 -3.38
CA HIS A 197 5.51 13.00 -4.36
C HIS A 197 5.10 12.05 -5.49
N SER A 198 4.63 10.85 -5.14
CA SER A 198 4.41 9.75 -6.09
C SER A 198 3.21 9.96 -7.02
N LEU A 199 2.15 10.64 -6.57
CA LEU A 199 0.95 10.86 -7.39
C LEU A 199 1.28 11.60 -8.69
N ASN A 200 1.96 12.73 -8.61
CA ASN A 200 2.30 13.53 -9.78
C ASN A 200 3.28 12.81 -10.71
N ASP A 201 4.23 12.07 -10.14
CA ASP A 201 5.17 11.25 -10.92
C ASP A 201 4.40 10.18 -11.72
N ALA A 202 3.51 9.44 -11.07
CA ALA A 202 2.70 8.40 -11.70
C ALA A 202 1.77 8.97 -12.79
N LEU A 203 1.09 10.08 -12.53
CA LEU A 203 0.21 10.74 -13.51
C LEU A 203 0.97 11.20 -14.74
N LYS A 204 2.11 11.85 -14.55
CA LYS A 204 2.94 12.34 -15.67
C LYS A 204 3.52 11.20 -16.49
N ARG A 205 3.98 10.12 -15.86
CA ARG A 205 4.51 8.94 -16.56
C ARG A 205 3.43 8.12 -17.26
N GLY A 206 2.26 7.99 -16.62
CA GLY A 206 1.18 7.15 -17.13
C GLY A 206 0.33 7.80 -18.23
N THR A 207 0.22 9.13 -18.24
CA THR A 207 -0.75 9.82 -19.10
C THR A 207 -0.17 10.93 -19.95
N ASP A 208 1.01 11.45 -19.60
CA ASP A 208 1.62 12.64 -20.23
C ASP A 208 0.68 13.87 -20.25
N MET A 209 -0.33 13.91 -19.34
CA MET A 209 -1.33 14.97 -19.33
C MET A 209 -0.78 16.26 -18.69
N LEU A 210 -1.17 17.40 -19.23
CA LEU A 210 -0.98 18.69 -18.60
C LEU A 210 -1.97 18.83 -17.41
N LEU A 211 -1.47 18.97 -16.20
CA LEU A 211 -2.30 19.07 -14.99
C LEU A 211 -2.82 20.50 -14.75
N SER A 212 -2.01 21.51 -15.05
CA SER A 212 -2.32 22.91 -14.77
C SER A 212 -3.62 23.36 -15.47
N GLY A 213 -4.48 24.03 -14.69
CA GLY A 213 -5.78 24.55 -15.14
C GLY A 213 -6.90 23.52 -15.25
N LYS A 214 -6.61 22.22 -15.04
CA LYS A 214 -7.60 21.15 -15.03
C LYS A 214 -8.28 21.00 -13.66
N LYS A 215 -9.47 20.39 -13.65
CA LYS A 215 -10.27 20.12 -12.46
C LYS A 215 -9.97 18.73 -11.92
N GLY A 216 -9.49 18.65 -10.67
CA GLY A 216 -9.24 17.42 -9.94
C GLY A 216 -10.27 17.20 -8.84
N LEU A 217 -10.71 15.95 -8.67
CA LEU A 217 -11.53 15.52 -7.56
C LEU A 217 -10.76 14.49 -6.75
N VAL A 218 -10.47 14.79 -5.48
CA VAL A 218 -9.83 13.87 -4.53
C VAL A 218 -10.93 13.29 -3.64
N ILE A 219 -11.08 11.98 -3.65
CA ILE A 219 -12.03 11.26 -2.80
C ILE A 219 -11.28 10.74 -1.57
N GLY A 220 -11.56 11.35 -0.42
CA GLY A 220 -10.86 11.17 0.85
C GLY A 220 -9.93 12.34 1.18
N TYR A 221 -9.88 12.75 2.48
CA TYR A 221 -9.00 13.81 2.99
C TYR A 221 -8.29 13.38 4.28
N GLY A 222 -7.98 12.09 4.40
CA GLY A 222 -7.00 11.55 5.36
C GLY A 222 -5.58 12.00 5.02
N ASP A 223 -4.57 11.39 5.60
CA ASP A 223 -3.17 11.80 5.33
C ASP A 223 -2.79 11.66 3.85
N VAL A 224 -3.19 10.57 3.19
CA VAL A 224 -3.00 10.36 1.74
C VAL A 224 -3.73 11.42 0.91
N GLY A 225 -5.00 11.67 1.22
CA GLY A 225 -5.82 12.68 0.53
C GLY A 225 -5.28 14.09 0.67
N LYS A 226 -4.80 14.47 1.86
CA LYS A 226 -4.13 15.77 2.11
C LYS A 226 -2.88 15.95 1.25
N GLY A 227 -2.05 14.92 1.19
CA GLY A 227 -0.86 14.92 0.34
C GLY A 227 -1.23 15.04 -1.13
N SER A 228 -2.17 14.24 -1.60
CA SER A 228 -2.65 14.19 -2.98
C SER A 228 -3.26 15.54 -3.43
N ALA A 229 -4.19 16.10 -2.65
CA ALA A 229 -4.81 17.38 -2.96
C ALA A 229 -3.78 18.52 -3.02
N ALA A 230 -2.86 18.57 -2.05
CA ALA A 230 -1.78 19.57 -2.03
C ALA A 230 -0.85 19.43 -3.25
N SER A 231 -0.54 18.21 -3.66
CA SER A 231 0.30 17.92 -4.84
C SER A 231 -0.34 18.42 -6.12
N LEU A 232 -1.61 18.09 -6.34
CA LEU A 232 -2.36 18.52 -7.52
C LEU A 232 -2.54 20.04 -7.58
N ALA A 233 -2.84 20.67 -6.44
CA ALA A 233 -2.95 22.14 -6.36
C ALA A 233 -1.61 22.82 -6.64
N GLN A 234 -0.49 22.26 -6.21
CA GLN A 234 0.85 22.78 -6.50
C GLN A 234 1.18 22.74 -8.00
N GLU A 235 0.65 21.76 -8.74
CA GLU A 235 0.75 21.70 -10.22
C GLU A 235 -0.22 22.64 -10.92
N GLY A 236 -1.01 23.41 -10.20
CA GLY A 236 -1.95 24.38 -10.74
C GLY A 236 -3.33 23.80 -11.10
N MET A 237 -3.70 22.65 -10.58
CA MET A 237 -5.05 22.11 -10.74
C MET A 237 -6.05 22.85 -9.83
N ILE A 238 -7.31 22.87 -10.25
CA ILE A 238 -8.46 23.32 -9.45
C ILE A 238 -9.01 22.10 -8.71
N VAL A 239 -8.65 21.96 -7.45
CA VAL A 239 -8.95 20.74 -6.66
C VAL A 239 -10.23 20.90 -5.84
N SER A 240 -11.10 19.89 -5.94
CA SER A 240 -12.23 19.67 -5.03
C SER A 240 -12.01 18.36 -4.26
N VAL A 241 -12.60 18.26 -3.07
CA VAL A 241 -12.45 17.13 -2.15
C VAL A 241 -13.80 16.55 -1.80
N VAL A 242 -13.93 15.23 -1.75
CA VAL A 242 -15.05 14.51 -1.14
C VAL A 242 -14.54 13.88 0.15
N GLU A 243 -15.22 14.14 1.28
CA GLU A 243 -14.82 13.60 2.58
C GLU A 243 -16.04 13.34 3.46
N SER A 244 -16.04 12.19 4.12
CA SER A 244 -17.11 11.75 5.01
C SER A 244 -16.89 12.15 6.47
N ASP A 245 -15.64 12.31 6.89
CA ASP A 245 -15.30 12.81 8.23
C ASP A 245 -15.44 14.33 8.28
N PRO A 246 -16.33 14.89 9.12
CA PRO A 246 -16.54 16.33 9.19
C PRO A 246 -15.31 17.11 9.66
N ILE A 247 -14.42 16.50 10.43
CA ILE A 247 -13.17 17.13 10.87
C ILE A 247 -12.20 17.25 9.70
N CYS A 248 -12.02 16.18 8.94
CA CYS A 248 -11.19 16.19 7.74
C CYS A 248 -11.78 17.09 6.64
N ALA A 249 -13.11 17.11 6.46
CA ALA A 249 -13.78 18.01 5.54
C ALA A 249 -13.57 19.49 5.92
N MET A 250 -13.66 19.81 7.21
CA MET A 250 -13.35 21.16 7.70
C MET A 250 -11.90 21.55 7.47
N GLN A 251 -10.96 20.60 7.67
CA GLN A 251 -9.54 20.84 7.36
C GLN A 251 -9.33 21.12 5.86
N ALA A 252 -10.01 20.38 4.97
CA ALA A 252 -9.94 20.64 3.53
C ALA A 252 -10.41 22.07 3.18
N CYS A 253 -11.50 22.55 3.80
CA CYS A 253 -11.93 23.94 3.64
C CYS A 253 -10.89 24.95 4.14
N MET A 254 -10.25 24.68 5.28
CA MET A 254 -9.21 25.56 5.86
C MET A 254 -7.94 25.58 5.00
N ASP A 255 -7.63 24.47 4.34
CA ASP A 255 -6.52 24.35 3.38
C ASP A 255 -6.85 25.00 2.01
N GLY A 256 -8.06 25.54 1.84
CA GLY A 256 -8.49 26.29 0.66
C GLY A 256 -9.15 25.45 -0.43
N PHE A 257 -9.51 24.20 -0.17
CA PHE A 257 -10.18 23.34 -1.13
C PHE A 257 -11.71 23.47 -1.05
N SER A 258 -12.37 23.33 -2.21
CA SER A 258 -13.82 23.16 -2.26
C SER A 258 -14.19 21.76 -1.82
N VAL A 259 -15.08 21.62 -0.83
CA VAL A 259 -15.57 20.32 -0.37
C VAL A 259 -16.91 20.02 -1.04
N VAL A 260 -16.99 18.87 -1.71
CA VAL A 260 -18.23 18.32 -2.29
C VAL A 260 -18.91 17.51 -1.20
N SER A 261 -20.17 17.85 -0.88
CA SER A 261 -20.89 17.17 0.21
C SER A 261 -21.19 15.72 -0.14
N CYS A 262 -20.86 14.84 0.79
CA CYS A 262 -21.27 13.43 0.77
C CYS A 262 -22.39 13.14 1.78
N TYR A 263 -23.04 14.17 2.31
CA TYR A 263 -24.17 14.05 3.24
C TYR A 263 -25.49 14.30 2.55
N LYS A 264 -26.47 13.43 2.83
CA LYS A 264 -27.87 13.60 2.48
C LYS A 264 -28.72 13.40 3.73
N ASP A 265 -29.58 14.37 4.02
CA ASP A 265 -30.48 14.33 5.19
C ASP A 265 -29.75 14.09 6.53
N GLY A 266 -28.51 14.60 6.65
CA GLY A 266 -27.68 14.45 7.84
C GLY A 266 -26.98 13.09 7.98
N VAL A 267 -27.05 12.22 6.98
CA VAL A 267 -26.41 10.91 6.96
C VAL A 267 -25.32 10.89 5.87
N VAL A 268 -24.18 10.25 6.16
CA VAL A 268 -23.16 10.00 5.14
C VAL A 268 -23.74 9.09 4.09
N THR A 269 -23.76 9.55 2.83
CA THR A 269 -24.11 8.72 1.70
C THR A 269 -22.85 8.27 0.96
N ARG A 270 -22.80 6.98 0.63
CA ARG A 270 -21.79 6.41 -0.27
C ARG A 270 -22.36 6.23 -1.70
N ASN A 271 -23.62 6.62 -1.88
CA ASN A 271 -24.26 6.51 -3.19
C ASN A 271 -23.85 7.72 -4.05
N ALA A 272 -23.20 7.47 -5.15
CA ALA A 272 -22.78 8.49 -6.11
C ALA A 272 -23.92 9.38 -6.61
N ALA A 273 -25.15 8.87 -6.68
CA ALA A 273 -26.32 9.67 -7.05
C ALA A 273 -26.59 10.84 -6.07
N ASP A 274 -26.08 10.76 -4.87
CA ASP A 274 -26.22 11.79 -3.82
C ASP A 274 -25.01 12.76 -3.75
N ILE A 275 -23.93 12.49 -4.50
CA ILE A 275 -22.82 13.40 -4.67
C ILE A 275 -23.18 14.41 -5.77
N ASN A 276 -22.62 15.62 -5.70
CA ASN A 276 -22.86 16.63 -6.71
C ASN A 276 -22.36 16.17 -8.11
N MET A 277 -23.25 15.56 -8.88
CA MET A 277 -22.95 14.97 -10.17
C MET A 277 -22.44 15.99 -11.20
N GLN A 278 -22.74 17.28 -11.02
CA GLN A 278 -22.20 18.34 -11.87
C GLN A 278 -20.69 18.49 -11.69
N VAL A 279 -20.19 18.29 -10.45
CA VAL A 279 -18.74 18.30 -10.19
C VAL A 279 -18.07 17.14 -10.90
N MET A 280 -18.66 15.94 -10.85
CA MET A 280 -18.15 14.76 -11.56
C MET A 280 -18.08 15.00 -13.07
N GLY A 281 -19.14 15.50 -13.68
CA GLY A 281 -19.22 15.75 -15.13
C GLY A 281 -18.19 16.76 -15.64
N ASP A 282 -17.71 17.62 -14.77
CA ASP A 282 -16.70 18.66 -15.08
C ASP A 282 -15.26 18.24 -14.75
N THR A 283 -15.07 17.12 -14.07
CA THR A 283 -13.77 16.65 -13.56
C THR A 283 -12.88 16.10 -14.70
N ASP A 284 -11.62 16.49 -14.69
CA ASP A 284 -10.57 15.97 -15.60
C ASP A 284 -9.81 14.78 -14.98
N LEU A 285 -9.71 14.76 -13.65
CA LEU A 285 -8.97 13.76 -12.90
C LEU A 285 -9.70 13.40 -11.61
N VAL A 286 -9.97 12.12 -11.40
CA VAL A 286 -10.44 11.58 -10.11
C VAL A 286 -9.32 10.80 -9.46
N VAL A 287 -9.07 11.05 -8.16
CA VAL A 287 -8.09 10.33 -7.35
C VAL A 287 -8.78 9.79 -6.11
N THR A 288 -8.77 8.46 -5.92
CA THR A 288 -9.29 7.81 -4.72
C THR A 288 -8.16 7.56 -3.71
N THR A 289 -8.42 7.82 -2.42
CA THR A 289 -7.39 7.89 -1.37
C THR A 289 -7.87 7.35 -0.01
N THR A 290 -8.92 6.51 -0.01
CA THR A 290 -9.68 6.22 1.23
C THR A 290 -9.31 4.90 1.90
N GLY A 291 -8.74 3.95 1.16
CA GLY A 291 -8.56 2.57 1.60
C GLY A 291 -9.88 1.81 1.81
N ASN A 292 -10.99 2.30 1.24
CA ASN A 292 -12.31 1.67 1.27
C ASN A 292 -12.66 1.06 -0.08
N VAL A 293 -13.81 0.35 -0.13
CA VAL A 293 -14.29 -0.33 -1.33
C VAL A 293 -15.34 0.52 -2.03
N ASN A 294 -15.30 0.57 -3.39
CA ASN A 294 -16.29 1.20 -4.26
C ASN A 294 -16.63 2.66 -3.88
N VAL A 295 -15.63 3.45 -3.54
CA VAL A 295 -15.83 4.88 -3.26
C VAL A 295 -16.01 5.71 -4.54
N CYS A 296 -15.58 5.17 -5.69
CA CYS A 296 -15.85 5.67 -7.03
C CYS A 296 -16.59 4.57 -7.82
N ASP A 297 -17.90 4.56 -7.69
CA ASP A 297 -18.76 3.52 -8.23
C ASP A 297 -19.17 3.75 -9.72
N SER A 298 -19.90 2.80 -10.28
CA SER A 298 -20.36 2.83 -11.66
C SER A 298 -21.22 4.06 -11.99
N ALA A 299 -21.99 4.59 -11.04
CA ALA A 299 -22.79 5.80 -11.25
C ALA A 299 -21.90 7.04 -11.37
N MET A 300 -20.87 7.17 -10.52
CA MET A 300 -19.88 8.23 -10.63
C MET A 300 -19.08 8.14 -11.94
N LEU A 301 -18.59 6.95 -12.28
CA LEU A 301 -17.84 6.71 -13.50
C LEU A 301 -18.64 7.06 -14.76
N SER A 302 -19.95 6.74 -14.78
CA SER A 302 -20.86 7.04 -15.91
C SER A 302 -21.09 8.53 -16.14
N THR A 303 -20.81 9.39 -15.16
CA THR A 303 -21.01 10.84 -15.29
C THR A 303 -19.74 11.60 -15.70
N LEU A 304 -18.59 10.92 -15.68
CA LEU A 304 -17.34 11.54 -16.09
C LEU A 304 -17.38 11.93 -17.57
N LYS A 305 -16.78 13.07 -17.86
CA LYS A 305 -16.60 13.49 -19.26
C LYS A 305 -15.63 12.57 -19.99
N ASN A 306 -15.75 12.54 -21.30
CA ASN A 306 -14.78 11.84 -22.15
C ASN A 306 -13.36 12.36 -21.85
N THR A 307 -12.38 11.46 -21.83
CA THR A 307 -10.96 11.73 -21.52
C THR A 307 -10.66 12.07 -20.06
N ALA A 308 -11.60 11.96 -19.12
CA ALA A 308 -11.30 12.04 -17.72
C ALA A 308 -10.37 10.88 -17.32
N VAL A 309 -9.38 11.18 -16.49
CA VAL A 309 -8.47 10.19 -15.93
C VAL A 309 -8.97 9.79 -14.54
N VAL A 310 -8.96 8.50 -14.27
CA VAL A 310 -9.29 7.96 -12.94
C VAL A 310 -8.09 7.19 -12.42
N CYS A 311 -7.65 7.47 -11.21
CA CYS A 311 -6.56 6.74 -10.57
C CYS A 311 -6.81 6.52 -9.09
N ASN A 312 -6.23 5.44 -8.57
CA ASN A 312 -6.21 5.11 -7.16
C ASN A 312 -4.78 5.27 -6.62
N ILE A 313 -4.66 5.85 -5.43
CA ILE A 313 -3.41 5.92 -4.67
C ILE A 313 -3.56 5.24 -3.30
N GLY A 314 -4.75 4.72 -2.98
CA GLY A 314 -4.96 3.86 -1.83
C GLY A 314 -4.28 2.49 -1.98
N HIS A 315 -4.28 1.72 -0.89
CA HIS A 315 -3.57 0.43 -0.84
C HIS A 315 -4.12 -0.61 -1.83
N PHE A 316 -5.45 -0.71 -1.96
CA PHE A 316 -6.12 -1.64 -2.87
C PHE A 316 -6.79 -0.90 -4.03
N ASP A 317 -6.87 -1.55 -5.18
CA ASP A 317 -7.49 -1.03 -6.41
C ASP A 317 -9.03 -1.05 -6.39
N ASN A 318 -9.64 -1.76 -5.45
CA ASN A 318 -11.08 -1.92 -5.30
C ASN A 318 -11.83 -0.67 -4.79
N GLU A 319 -11.15 0.44 -4.61
CA GLU A 319 -11.78 1.76 -4.38
C GLU A 319 -12.57 2.22 -5.61
N ILE A 320 -12.19 1.78 -6.80
CA ILE A 320 -12.81 2.10 -8.07
C ILE A 320 -13.49 0.84 -8.62
N ASP A 321 -14.70 0.98 -9.16
CA ASP A 321 -15.38 -0.12 -9.89
C ASP A 321 -14.67 -0.37 -11.23
N THR A 322 -13.53 -1.05 -11.17
CA THR A 322 -12.71 -1.36 -12.32
C THR A 322 -13.40 -2.33 -13.28
N ALA A 323 -14.23 -3.24 -12.77
CA ALA A 323 -15.00 -4.17 -13.60
C ALA A 323 -15.99 -3.42 -14.51
N PHE A 324 -16.70 -2.43 -13.97
CA PHE A 324 -17.55 -1.55 -14.75
C PHE A 324 -16.73 -0.73 -15.75
N MET A 325 -15.63 -0.12 -15.33
CA MET A 325 -14.75 0.66 -16.20
C MET A 325 -14.26 -0.15 -17.40
N LEU A 326 -13.76 -1.37 -17.18
CA LEU A 326 -13.30 -2.26 -18.23
C LEU A 326 -14.42 -2.66 -19.19
N SER A 327 -15.68 -2.76 -18.72
CA SER A 327 -16.84 -3.01 -19.58
C SER A 327 -17.11 -1.88 -20.58
N LEU A 328 -16.68 -0.65 -20.29
CA LEU A 328 -16.85 0.53 -21.13
C LEU A 328 -15.73 0.75 -22.17
N ILE A 329 -14.57 0.15 -21.98
CA ILE A 329 -13.40 0.35 -22.85
C ILE A 329 -13.63 -0.09 -24.29
N HIS A 330 -14.60 -0.96 -24.54
CA HIS A 330 -14.96 -1.47 -25.85
C HIS A 330 -16.07 -0.65 -26.55
N ILE A 331 -16.52 0.42 -25.95
CA ILE A 331 -17.49 1.35 -26.53
C ILE A 331 -16.76 2.53 -27.19
#